data_8fbf8318d59be9ab8b48bb7d3354a558
#
_entry.id   8fbf8318d59be9ab8b48bb7d3354a558
#
_cell.length_a   1.000
_cell.length_b   1.000
_cell.length_c   1.000
_cell.angle_alpha   90.00
_cell.angle_beta   90.00
_cell.angle_gamma   90.00
#
_symmetry.space_group_name_H-M   'P 1'
#
loop_
_entity.id
_entity.type
_entity.pdbx_description
1 polymer ?
#
loop_
_entity_poly.entity_id
_entity_poly.type
_entity_poly.pdbx_seq_one_letter_code
_entity_poly.pdbx_strand_id
1 'polypeptide(L)'
;MLNQQHPKAAMKELVAAAQGGDVAVRRTFEDVGSHLGWGVAMLANLINPSALVIGGDMAQAGDFLLDSVRGGVRRHALASVSSTLTLTVSSLGDRSGVIGALLLALDHTEVTLPAAAS
;
A
#
# COMPACT_ATOMS: atom_id res chain seq x y z
N MET A 1 19.12 -18.07 6.24
CA MET A 1 19.28 -16.70 5.75
C MET A 1 18.01 -16.22 5.12
N LEU A 2 17.61 -15.01 5.45
CA LEU A 2 16.35 -14.45 4.97
C LEU A 2 16.28 -14.35 3.45
N ASN A 3 17.41 -14.09 2.80
CA ASN A 3 17.47 -13.94 1.35
C ASN A 3 17.17 -15.22 0.56
N GLN A 4 17.13 -16.37 1.24
CA GLN A 4 16.81 -17.64 0.61
C GLN A 4 15.35 -18.01 0.78
N GLN A 5 14.61 -17.24 1.55
CA GLN A 5 13.19 -17.47 1.79
C GLN A 5 12.35 -16.80 0.71
N HIS A 6 11.17 -17.37 0.48
CA HIS A 6 10.20 -16.74 -0.39
C HIS A 6 9.80 -15.37 0.20
N PRO A 7 9.73 -14.30 -0.61
CA PRO A 7 9.43 -12.95 -0.10
C PRO A 7 8.17 -12.87 0.76
N LYS A 8 7.14 -13.62 0.42
CA LYS A 8 5.90 -13.64 1.21
C LYS A 8 6.09 -14.23 2.59
N ALA A 9 6.89 -15.30 2.68
CA ALA A 9 7.19 -15.93 3.96
C ALA A 9 8.02 -14.99 4.82
N ALA A 10 9.00 -14.31 4.24
CA ALA A 10 9.82 -13.33 4.95
C ALA A 10 8.97 -12.17 5.48
N MET A 11 8.03 -11.67 4.70
CA MET A 11 7.13 -10.60 5.15
C MET A 11 6.26 -11.06 6.32
N LYS A 12 5.70 -12.26 6.25
CA LYS A 12 4.89 -12.81 7.35
C LYS A 12 5.69 -12.95 8.63
N GLU A 13 6.96 -13.39 8.54
CA GLU A 13 7.83 -13.48 9.70
C GLU A 13 8.12 -12.12 10.31
N LEU A 14 8.35 -11.11 9.48
CA LEU A 14 8.58 -9.75 9.95
C LEU A 14 7.34 -9.19 10.65
N VAL A 15 6.18 -9.38 10.07
CA VAL A 15 4.93 -8.93 10.68
C VAL A 15 4.70 -9.63 12.02
N ALA A 16 4.93 -10.93 12.08
CA ALA A 16 4.78 -11.68 13.32
C ALA A 16 5.75 -11.18 14.39
N ALA A 17 6.99 -10.90 14.02
CA ALA A 17 7.99 -10.34 14.94
C ALA A 17 7.56 -8.98 15.48
N ALA A 18 7.04 -8.12 14.62
CA ALA A 18 6.54 -6.81 15.03
C ALA A 18 5.35 -6.94 15.99
N GLN A 19 4.43 -7.86 15.70
CA GLN A 19 3.30 -8.13 16.57
C GLN A 19 3.72 -8.69 17.92
N GLY A 20 4.82 -9.46 17.94
CA GLY A 20 5.40 -9.99 19.16
C GLY A 20 6.20 -9.00 19.97
N GLY A 21 6.34 -7.76 19.51
CA GLY A 21 7.00 -6.70 20.25
C GLY A 21 8.47 -6.48 19.90
N ASP A 22 8.95 -7.04 18.80
CA ASP A 22 10.33 -6.82 18.35
C ASP A 22 10.52 -5.35 17.97
N VAL A 23 11.26 -4.63 18.78
CA VAL A 23 11.45 -3.17 18.64
C VAL A 23 12.18 -2.84 17.35
N ALA A 24 13.19 -3.62 16.99
CA ALA A 24 13.97 -3.37 15.77
C ALA A 24 13.12 -3.53 14.52
N VAL A 25 12.30 -4.56 14.47
CA VAL A 25 11.40 -4.81 13.33
C VAL A 25 10.33 -3.72 13.25
N ARG A 26 9.74 -3.34 14.38
CA ARG A 26 8.77 -2.25 14.42
C ARG A 26 9.37 -0.95 13.89
N ARG A 27 10.57 -0.63 14.34
CA ARG A 27 11.28 0.59 13.89
C ARG A 27 11.52 0.55 12.39
N THR A 28 11.86 -0.62 11.85
CA THR A 28 12.02 -0.77 10.40
C THR A 28 10.73 -0.48 9.66
N PHE A 29 9.60 -1.00 10.11
CA PHE A 29 8.30 -0.67 9.51
C PHE A 29 7.97 0.81 9.63
N GLU A 30 8.26 1.42 10.76
CA GLU A 30 8.05 2.85 10.95
C GLU A 30 8.89 3.68 9.98
N ASP A 31 10.16 3.33 9.80
CA ASP A 31 11.05 4.02 8.88
C ASP A 31 10.58 3.87 7.43
N VAL A 32 10.27 2.66 7.02
CA VAL A 32 9.76 2.40 5.67
C VAL A 32 8.45 3.13 5.44
N GLY A 33 7.54 3.06 6.40
CA GLY A 33 6.26 3.74 6.33
C GLY A 33 6.42 5.26 6.26
N SER A 34 7.37 5.81 6.99
CA SER A 34 7.64 7.25 6.97
C SER A 34 8.15 7.70 5.60
N HIS A 35 9.07 6.95 5.00
CA HIS A 35 9.55 7.24 3.65
C HIS A 35 8.47 7.08 2.59
N LEU A 36 7.68 6.04 2.70
CA LEU A 36 6.54 5.83 1.82
C LEU A 36 5.52 6.96 1.96
N GLY A 37 5.27 7.39 3.20
CA GLY A 37 4.38 8.50 3.49
C GLY A 37 4.83 9.81 2.85
N TRP A 38 6.14 10.05 2.83
CA TRP A 38 6.69 11.20 2.13
C TRP A 38 6.38 11.12 0.62
N GLY A 39 6.63 9.97 0.01
CA GLY A 39 6.32 9.76 -1.41
C GLY A 39 4.84 9.90 -1.73
N VAL A 40 4.00 9.31 -0.87
CA VAL A 40 2.55 9.43 -1.00
C VAL A 40 2.11 10.89 -0.89
N ALA A 41 2.69 11.64 0.04
CA ALA A 41 2.37 13.06 0.20
C ALA A 41 2.73 13.86 -1.04
N MET A 42 3.89 13.59 -1.65
CA MET A 42 4.29 14.28 -2.88
C MET A 42 3.32 13.98 -4.02
N LEU A 43 2.96 12.70 -4.17
CA LEU A 43 2.00 12.29 -5.20
C LEU A 43 0.62 12.90 -4.94
N ALA A 44 0.16 12.88 -3.71
CA ALA A 44 -1.14 13.41 -3.34
C ALA A 44 -1.21 14.93 -3.55
N ASN A 45 -0.15 15.66 -3.24
CA ASN A 45 -0.09 17.10 -3.50
C ASN A 45 -0.16 17.40 -5.00
N LEU A 46 0.36 16.50 -5.83
CA LEU A 46 0.40 16.70 -7.26
C LEU A 46 -0.93 16.39 -7.94
N ILE A 47 -1.58 15.29 -7.59
CA ILE A 47 -2.79 14.82 -8.29
C ILE A 47 -4.06 14.89 -7.44
N ASN A 48 -3.93 15.19 -6.14
CA ASN A 48 -5.05 15.34 -5.20
C ASN A 48 -6.08 14.20 -5.28
N PRO A 49 -5.66 12.95 -5.08
CA PRO A 49 -6.59 11.83 -5.12
C PRO A 49 -7.48 11.83 -3.88
N SER A 50 -8.69 11.28 -4.01
CA SER A 50 -9.58 11.11 -2.86
C SER A 50 -9.23 9.86 -2.04
N ALA A 51 -8.64 8.86 -2.69
CA ALA A 51 -8.25 7.62 -2.03
C ALA A 51 -6.92 7.11 -2.60
N LEU A 52 -6.16 6.45 -1.76
CA LEU A 52 -4.91 5.80 -2.15
C LEU A 52 -4.86 4.43 -1.49
N VAL A 53 -4.58 3.42 -2.28
CA VAL A 53 -4.58 2.03 -1.83
C VAL A 53 -3.17 1.47 -1.92
N ILE A 54 -2.67 0.91 -0.83
CA ILE A 54 -1.38 0.24 -0.80
C ILE A 54 -1.62 -1.24 -1.09
N GLY A 55 -0.98 -1.74 -2.13
CA GLY A 55 -1.07 -3.14 -2.52
C GLY A 55 0.25 -3.87 -2.42
N GLY A 56 0.28 -5.11 -2.90
CA GLY A 56 1.47 -5.92 -2.94
C GLY A 56 1.85 -6.51 -1.57
N ASP A 57 3.08 -6.96 -1.47
CA ASP A 57 3.56 -7.64 -0.26
C ASP A 57 3.57 -6.71 0.96
N MET A 58 3.80 -5.43 0.75
CA MET A 58 3.82 -4.45 1.84
C MET A 58 2.45 -4.29 2.50
N ALA A 59 1.37 -4.59 1.79
CA ALA A 59 0.03 -4.52 2.36
C ALA A 59 -0.16 -5.52 3.52
N GLN A 60 0.65 -6.57 3.57
CA GLN A 60 0.59 -7.56 4.64
C GLN A 60 1.03 -6.99 6.00
N ALA A 61 1.79 -5.91 5.99
CA ALA A 61 2.19 -5.23 7.22
C ALA A 61 1.01 -4.53 7.90
N GLY A 62 -0.07 -4.26 7.14
CA GLY A 62 -1.30 -3.74 7.70
C GLY A 62 -1.09 -2.45 8.48
N ASP A 63 -1.62 -2.42 9.70
CA ASP A 63 -1.63 -1.22 10.53
C ASP A 63 -0.24 -0.72 10.91
N PHE A 64 0.75 -1.60 11.04
CA PHE A 64 2.12 -1.17 11.35
C PHE A 64 2.65 -0.23 10.29
N LEU A 65 2.42 -0.56 9.03
CA LEU A 65 2.87 0.26 7.91
C LEU A 65 1.94 1.46 7.72
N LEU A 66 0.65 1.22 7.77
CA LEU A 66 -0.36 2.23 7.45
C LEU A 66 -0.31 3.43 8.39
N ASP A 67 -0.12 3.20 9.69
CA ASP A 67 -0.01 4.28 10.66
C ASP A 67 1.21 5.15 10.41
N SER A 68 2.34 4.53 10.07
CA SER A 68 3.56 5.27 9.74
C SER A 68 3.42 6.07 8.45
N VAL A 69 2.74 5.51 7.47
CA VAL A 69 2.45 6.20 6.20
C VAL A 69 1.54 7.40 6.46
N ARG A 70 0.50 7.23 7.26
CA ARG A 70 -0.39 8.32 7.65
C ARG A 70 0.37 9.45 8.34
N GLY A 71 1.29 9.10 9.22
CA GLY A 71 2.15 10.08 9.89
C GLY A 71 2.99 10.86 8.89
N GLY A 72 3.59 10.19 7.93
CA GLY A 72 4.37 10.82 6.87
C GLY A 72 3.52 11.74 6.00
N VAL A 73 2.33 11.30 5.63
CA VAL A 73 1.41 12.13 4.85
C VAL A 73 1.04 13.40 5.61
N ARG A 74 0.70 13.28 6.89
CA ARG A 74 0.35 14.45 7.70
C ARG A 74 1.48 15.45 7.81
N ARG A 75 2.73 14.99 7.84
CA ARG A 75 3.89 15.87 7.94
C ARG A 75 4.23 16.59 6.65
N HIS A 76 3.92 15.99 5.51
CA HIS A 76 4.45 16.46 4.22
C HIS A 76 3.37 16.88 3.21
N ALA A 77 2.13 16.44 3.37
CA ALA A 77 1.06 16.83 2.48
C ALA A 77 0.44 18.17 2.91
N LEU A 78 -0.11 18.88 1.94
CA LEU A 78 -0.92 20.05 2.24
C LEU A 78 -2.11 19.67 3.10
N ALA A 79 -2.51 20.55 4.02
CA ALA A 79 -3.60 20.25 4.94
C ALA A 79 -4.90 19.91 4.22
N SER A 80 -5.20 20.61 3.14
CA SER A 80 -6.39 20.33 2.33
C SER A 80 -6.37 18.94 1.70
N VAL A 81 -5.19 18.45 1.34
CA VAL A 81 -5.02 17.12 0.77
C VAL A 81 -5.11 16.04 1.84
N SER A 82 -4.35 16.23 2.94
CA SER A 82 -4.32 15.22 4.00
C SER A 82 -5.66 15.04 4.71
N SER A 83 -6.49 16.06 4.75
CA SER A 83 -7.80 15.99 5.39
C SER A 83 -8.84 15.22 4.56
N THR A 84 -8.65 15.14 3.25
CA THR A 84 -9.61 14.50 2.35
C THR A 84 -9.12 13.15 1.82
N LEU A 85 -7.85 12.84 1.97
CA LEU A 85 -7.27 11.60 1.46
C LEU A 85 -7.65 10.42 2.35
N THR A 86 -8.25 9.41 1.75
CA THR A 86 -8.47 8.11 2.39
C THR A 86 -7.32 7.19 2.04
N LEU A 87 -6.67 6.63 3.05
CA LEU A 87 -5.54 5.74 2.90
C LEU A 87 -5.90 4.37 3.44
N THR A 88 -5.75 3.34 2.63
CA THR A 88 -6.09 1.97 3.02
C THR A 88 -5.15 0.97 2.38
N VAL A 89 -5.22 -0.28 2.81
CA VAL A 89 -4.49 -1.38 2.19
C VAL A 89 -5.43 -2.20 1.32
N SER A 90 -4.86 -2.82 0.28
CA SER A 90 -5.62 -3.65 -0.63
C SER A 90 -6.19 -4.87 0.08
N SER A 91 -7.44 -5.19 -0.18
CA SER A 91 -8.08 -6.42 0.27
C SER A 91 -7.78 -7.61 -0.64
N LEU A 92 -7.11 -7.39 -1.76
CA LEU A 92 -6.82 -8.43 -2.74
C LEU A 92 -5.65 -9.33 -2.33
N GLY A 93 -4.87 -8.92 -1.35
CA GLY A 93 -3.72 -9.66 -0.87
C GLY A 93 -2.67 -9.83 -1.96
N ASP A 94 -2.14 -11.04 -2.08
CA ASP A 94 -1.12 -11.36 -3.05
C ASP A 94 -1.65 -11.50 -4.48
N ARG A 95 -2.96 -11.41 -4.68
CA ARG A 95 -3.57 -11.42 -6.02
C ARG A 95 -3.71 -10.03 -6.64
N SER A 96 -3.35 -8.99 -5.90
CA SER A 96 -3.54 -7.60 -6.37
C SER A 96 -2.84 -7.33 -7.70
N GLY A 97 -1.64 -7.86 -7.90
CA GLY A 97 -0.91 -7.69 -9.15
C GLY A 97 -1.61 -8.34 -10.34
N VAL A 98 -2.08 -9.57 -10.16
CA VAL A 98 -2.79 -10.31 -11.22
C VAL A 98 -4.11 -9.64 -11.57
N ILE A 99 -4.89 -9.28 -10.56
CA ILE A 99 -6.18 -8.62 -10.77
C ILE A 99 -5.99 -7.26 -11.41
N GLY A 100 -4.99 -6.49 -10.96
CA GLY A 100 -4.66 -5.22 -11.57
C GLY A 100 -4.27 -5.35 -13.03
N ALA A 101 -3.47 -6.36 -13.37
CA ALA A 101 -3.08 -6.63 -14.75
C ALA A 101 -4.29 -6.98 -15.61
N LEU A 102 -5.22 -7.78 -15.08
CA LEU A 102 -6.45 -8.14 -15.81
C LEU A 102 -7.31 -6.90 -16.08
N LEU A 103 -7.48 -6.04 -15.08
CA LEU A 103 -8.27 -4.82 -15.24
C LEU A 103 -7.64 -3.87 -16.26
N LEU A 104 -6.32 -3.75 -16.21
CA LEU A 104 -5.58 -2.92 -17.16
C LEU A 104 -5.71 -3.46 -18.57
N ALA A 105 -5.61 -4.78 -18.75
CA ALA A 105 -5.78 -5.41 -20.05
C ALA A 105 -7.19 -5.18 -20.61
N LEU A 106 -8.20 -5.32 -19.77
CA LEU A 106 -9.59 -5.06 -20.17
C LEU A 106 -9.79 -3.61 -20.60
N ASP A 107 -9.20 -2.68 -19.86
CA ASP A 107 -9.32 -1.26 -20.16
C ASP A 107 -8.66 -0.92 -21.51
N HIS A 108 -7.47 -1.49 -21.77
CA HIS A 108 -6.69 -1.17 -22.96
C HIS A 108 -7.15 -1.91 -24.21
N THR A 109 -7.79 -3.06 -24.07
CA THR A 109 -8.25 -3.83 -25.23
C THR A 109 -9.59 -3.34 -25.77
N GLU A 110 -10.22 -2.41 -25.10
CA GLU A 110 -11.54 -1.89 -25.50
C GLU A 110 -12.54 -3.02 -25.75
N VAL A 111 -12.39 -4.10 -24.99
CA VAL A 111 -13.34 -5.18 -25.11
C VAL A 111 -14.68 -4.67 -24.61
N THR A 112 -15.49 -4.33 -25.54
CA THR A 112 -16.85 -3.99 -25.24
C THR A 112 -17.54 -5.25 -24.80
N LEU A 113 -17.98 -5.28 -23.56
CA LEU A 113 -18.79 -6.40 -23.07
C LEU A 113 -20.22 -6.13 -23.50
N PRO A 114 -20.67 -6.74 -24.60
CA PRO A 114 -21.96 -6.32 -25.18
C PRO A 114 -23.14 -6.60 -24.26
N ALA A 115 -23.05 -7.66 -23.50
CA ALA A 115 -24.10 -8.00 -22.56
C ALA A 115 -24.23 -6.96 -21.44
N ALA A 116 -23.09 -6.40 -21.03
CA ALA A 116 -23.08 -5.39 -19.99
C ALA A 116 -23.57 -4.05 -20.50
N ALA A 117 -23.46 -3.81 -21.77
CA ALA A 117 -23.85 -2.55 -22.38
C ALA A 117 -25.35 -2.37 -22.48
N SER A 118 -26.12 -3.42 -22.37
CA SER A 118 -27.57 -3.36 -22.51
C SER A 118 -28.33 -3.07 -21.23
#